data_cbbce5ba07e85046aeacc219831960d0
#
_entry.id   cbbce5ba07e85046aeacc219831960d0
#
_cell.length_a   1.000
_cell.length_b   1.000
_cell.length_c   1.000
_cell.angle_alpha   90.00
_cell.angle_beta   90.00
_cell.angle_gamma   90.00
#
_symmetry.space_group_name_H-M   'P 1'
#
loop_
_entity.id
_entity.type
_entity.pdbx_description
1 polymer ?
#
loop_
_entity_poly.entity_id
_entity_poly.type
_entity_poly.pdbx_seq_one_letter_code
_entity_poly.pdbx_strand_id
1 'polypeptide(L)'
;MITERLDWANRRRLSFAGHDVRVHLARVIVELVDRHGYPDACGYALGVSLSQAELGRLIGAGQDATAIAVRQLRQAGMVKTRYRGLLVSDLPALRSAAQLE
;
A
#
# COMPACT_ATOMS: atom_id res chain seq x y z
N MET A 1 -4.09 -25.15 -20.51
CA MET A 1 -3.59 -24.93 -19.14
C MET A 1 -2.36 -24.06 -19.11
N ILE A 2 -1.32 -24.46 -19.79
CA ILE A 2 -0.11 -23.66 -19.79
C ILE A 2 -0.33 -22.31 -20.42
N THR A 3 -1.09 -22.28 -21.51
CA THR A 3 -1.41 -21.01 -22.17
C THR A 3 -2.20 -20.10 -21.26
N GLU A 4 -3.18 -20.65 -20.57
CA GLU A 4 -3.94 -19.90 -19.59
C GLU A 4 -3.06 -19.31 -18.51
N ARG A 5 -2.11 -20.11 -18.07
CA ARG A 5 -1.20 -19.69 -17.05
C ARG A 5 -0.35 -18.52 -17.50
N LEU A 6 0.14 -18.59 -18.73
CA LEU A 6 0.93 -17.52 -19.28
C LEU A 6 0.11 -16.26 -19.43
N ASP A 7 -1.11 -16.39 -19.90
CA ASP A 7 -1.99 -15.23 -20.02
C ASP A 7 -2.26 -14.61 -18.67
N TRP A 8 -2.51 -15.45 -17.68
CA TRP A 8 -2.73 -14.98 -16.34
C TRP A 8 -1.52 -14.21 -15.80
N ALA A 9 -0.33 -14.75 -16.01
CA ALA A 9 0.88 -14.09 -15.56
C ALA A 9 1.10 -12.76 -16.28
N ASN A 10 0.81 -12.71 -17.56
CA ASN A 10 0.96 -11.48 -18.33
C ASN A 10 -0.02 -10.43 -17.86
N ARG A 11 -1.25 -10.82 -17.61
CA ARG A 11 -2.23 -9.87 -17.11
C ARG A 11 -1.83 -9.35 -15.75
N ARG A 12 -1.28 -10.19 -14.91
CA ARG A 12 -0.79 -9.74 -13.62
C ARG A 12 0.30 -8.71 -13.75
N ARG A 13 1.21 -8.91 -14.69
CA ARG A 13 2.26 -7.95 -14.93
C ARG A 13 1.71 -6.62 -15.37
N LEU A 14 0.73 -6.64 -16.24
CA LEU A 14 0.12 -5.42 -16.70
C LEU A 14 -0.61 -4.71 -15.58
N SER A 15 -1.35 -5.47 -14.79
CA SER A 15 -2.03 -4.92 -13.63
C SER A 15 -1.06 -4.46 -12.57
N PHE A 16 0.04 -5.16 -12.45
CA PHE A 16 1.02 -4.91 -11.42
C PHE A 16 1.52 -3.48 -11.45
N ALA A 17 1.62 -2.92 -12.63
CA ALA A 17 2.09 -1.55 -12.75
C ALA A 17 1.24 -0.58 -11.95
N GLY A 18 -0.03 -0.92 -11.69
CA GLY A 18 -0.90 -0.04 -10.93
C GLY A 18 -1.63 -0.75 -9.82
N HIS A 19 -2.34 -1.81 -10.15
CA HIS A 19 -3.26 -2.43 -9.20
C HIS A 19 -2.54 -3.21 -8.10
N ASP A 20 -1.61 -4.09 -8.48
CA ASP A 20 -0.94 -4.93 -7.51
C ASP A 20 -0.03 -4.15 -6.58
N VAL A 21 0.63 -3.13 -7.09
CA VAL A 21 1.48 -2.30 -6.25
C VAL A 21 0.65 -1.64 -5.17
N ARG A 22 -0.52 -1.13 -5.53
CA ARG A 22 -1.39 -0.51 -4.55
C ARG A 22 -1.86 -1.51 -3.49
N VAL A 23 -2.21 -2.72 -3.90
CA VAL A 23 -2.64 -3.76 -2.99
C VAL A 23 -1.50 -4.14 -2.04
N HIS A 24 -0.31 -4.34 -2.58
CA HIS A 24 0.85 -4.67 -1.75
C HIS A 24 1.19 -3.55 -0.77
N LEU A 25 1.12 -2.32 -1.24
CA LEU A 25 1.38 -1.18 -0.37
C LEU A 25 0.37 -1.14 0.77
N ALA A 26 -0.91 -1.32 0.45
CA ALA A 26 -1.94 -1.32 1.47
C ALA A 26 -1.70 -2.43 2.49
N ARG A 27 -1.32 -3.62 2.04
CA ARG A 27 -1.03 -4.73 2.95
C ARG A 27 0.13 -4.42 3.89
N VAL A 28 1.19 -3.85 3.36
CA VAL A 28 2.36 -3.50 4.19
C VAL A 28 1.95 -2.45 5.23
N ILE A 29 1.20 -1.45 4.81
CA ILE A 29 0.78 -0.40 5.74
C ILE A 29 -0.11 -0.99 6.84
N VAL A 30 -1.07 -1.84 6.48
CA VAL A 30 -1.92 -2.49 7.48
C VAL A 30 -1.08 -3.30 8.46
N GLU A 31 -0.11 -4.05 7.95
CA GLU A 31 0.75 -4.85 8.80
C GLU A 31 1.56 -3.97 9.76
N LEU A 32 2.07 -2.86 9.26
CA LEU A 32 2.83 -1.94 10.11
C LEU A 32 1.95 -1.37 11.22
N VAL A 33 0.73 -1.00 10.89
CA VAL A 33 -0.20 -0.49 11.90
C VAL A 33 -0.51 -1.58 12.92
N ASP A 34 -0.76 -2.81 12.46
CA ASP A 34 -1.07 -3.91 13.37
C ASP A 34 0.07 -4.21 14.33
N ARG A 35 1.30 -4.07 13.86
CA ARG A 35 2.47 -4.44 14.68
C ARG A 35 3.02 -3.29 15.49
N HIS A 36 3.01 -2.10 14.94
CA HIS A 36 3.70 -0.96 15.55
C HIS A 36 2.84 0.27 15.69
N GLY A 37 1.65 0.26 15.10
CA GLY A 37 0.82 1.43 15.05
C GLY A 37 0.20 1.80 16.39
N TYR A 38 -0.25 3.02 16.50
CA TYR A 38 -0.94 3.48 17.67
C TYR A 38 -1.98 4.53 17.24
N PRO A 39 -3.05 4.68 18.05
CA PRO A 39 -4.08 5.67 17.72
C PRO A 39 -3.53 7.08 17.72
N ASP A 40 -4.06 7.87 16.79
CA ASP A 40 -3.71 9.27 16.64
C ASP A 40 -5.02 10.03 16.49
N ALA A 41 -4.98 11.35 16.67
CA ALA A 41 -6.18 12.17 16.59
C ALA A 41 -6.91 12.00 15.24
N CYS A 42 -6.16 11.75 14.17
CA CYS A 42 -6.71 11.66 12.82
C CYS A 42 -6.76 10.24 12.27
N GLY A 43 -6.45 9.23 13.07
CA GLY A 43 -6.45 7.85 12.63
C GLY A 43 -5.43 7.03 13.36
N TYR A 44 -4.60 6.31 12.60
CA TYR A 44 -3.56 5.45 13.18
C TYR A 44 -2.21 5.81 12.61
N ALA A 45 -1.26 6.09 13.49
CA ALA A 45 0.12 6.28 13.08
C ALA A 45 0.75 4.91 12.83
N LEU A 46 1.74 4.88 11.92
CA LEU A 46 2.41 3.61 11.59
C LEU A 46 3.32 3.12 12.71
N GLY A 47 3.77 4.01 13.56
CA GLY A 47 4.68 3.67 14.63
C GLY A 47 6.14 3.56 14.19
N VAL A 48 6.38 3.69 12.89
CA VAL A 48 7.73 3.67 12.32
C VAL A 48 7.82 4.78 11.30
N SER A 49 9.03 5.27 11.08
CA SER A 49 9.28 6.34 10.13
C SER A 49 9.85 5.72 8.86
N LEU A 50 9.10 5.80 7.77
CA LEU A 50 9.50 5.19 6.51
C LEU A 50 9.35 6.19 5.38
N SER A 51 10.36 6.27 4.54
CA SER A 51 10.30 7.06 3.32
C SER A 51 9.59 6.27 2.23
N GLN A 52 9.20 6.96 1.16
CA GLN A 52 8.65 6.27 0.00
C GLN A 52 9.62 5.26 -0.59
N ALA A 53 10.91 5.58 -0.59
CA ALA A 53 11.91 4.66 -1.10
C ALA A 53 11.93 3.37 -0.26
N GLU A 54 11.83 3.51 1.06
CA GLU A 54 11.80 2.36 1.94
C GLU A 54 10.54 1.53 1.75
N LEU A 55 9.40 2.19 1.58
CA LEU A 55 8.15 1.48 1.29
C LEU A 55 8.26 0.73 -0.03
N GLY A 56 8.86 1.36 -1.04
CA GLY A 56 9.06 0.71 -2.32
C GLY A 56 9.89 -0.55 -2.20
N ARG A 57 10.93 -0.51 -1.39
CA ARG A 57 11.76 -1.68 -1.17
C ARG A 57 10.99 -2.79 -0.47
N LEU A 58 10.13 -2.43 0.48
CA LEU A 58 9.33 -3.43 1.18
C LEU A 58 8.34 -4.14 0.27
N ILE A 59 7.79 -3.43 -0.70
CA ILE A 59 6.80 -4.01 -1.60
C ILE A 59 7.41 -4.49 -2.91
N GLY A 60 8.71 -4.29 -3.09
CA GLY A 60 9.39 -4.72 -4.31
C GLY A 60 9.02 -3.90 -5.53
N ALA A 61 8.68 -2.63 -5.35
CA ALA A 61 8.30 -1.76 -6.45
C ALA A 61 9.27 -0.60 -6.60
N GLY A 62 9.32 -0.05 -7.80
CA GLY A 62 10.15 1.11 -8.07
C GLY A 62 9.58 2.36 -7.41
N GLN A 63 10.39 3.39 -7.38
CA GLN A 63 10.01 4.62 -6.71
C GLN A 63 8.78 5.28 -7.35
N ASP A 64 8.74 5.30 -8.68
CA ASP A 64 7.61 5.92 -9.38
C ASP A 64 6.30 5.17 -9.12
N ALA A 65 6.33 3.84 -9.20
CA ALA A 65 5.16 3.03 -8.96
C ALA A 65 4.68 3.18 -7.51
N THR A 66 5.62 3.25 -6.58
CA THR A 66 5.28 3.44 -5.18
C THR A 66 4.63 4.81 -4.97
N ALA A 67 5.18 5.85 -5.60
CA ALA A 67 4.63 7.19 -5.47
C ALA A 67 3.19 7.26 -6.00
N ILE A 68 2.94 6.59 -7.11
CA ILE A 68 1.59 6.54 -7.68
C ILE A 68 0.64 5.83 -6.73
N ALA A 69 1.08 4.70 -6.17
CA ALA A 69 0.24 3.94 -5.25
C ALA A 69 -0.09 4.74 -3.99
N VAL A 70 0.91 5.43 -3.43
CA VAL A 70 0.69 6.28 -2.25
C VAL A 70 -0.33 7.37 -2.58
N ARG A 71 -0.19 7.98 -3.76
CA ARG A 71 -1.11 9.03 -4.16
C ARG A 71 -2.53 8.51 -4.29
N GLN A 72 -2.69 7.32 -4.87
CA GLN A 72 -4.00 6.72 -5.02
C GLN A 72 -4.67 6.46 -3.68
N LEU A 73 -3.92 5.92 -2.72
CA LEU A 73 -4.47 5.69 -1.39
C LEU A 73 -4.82 7.00 -0.70
N ARG A 74 -3.99 8.01 -0.90
CA ARG A 74 -4.25 9.34 -0.31
C ARG A 74 -5.49 9.97 -0.92
N GLN A 75 -5.64 9.90 -2.23
CA GLN A 75 -6.80 10.46 -2.91
C GLN A 75 -8.09 9.77 -2.52
N ALA A 76 -8.00 8.48 -2.19
CA ALA A 76 -9.16 7.72 -1.72
C ALA A 76 -9.47 7.98 -0.26
N GLY A 77 -8.68 8.78 0.43
CA GLY A 77 -8.93 9.10 1.82
C GLY A 77 -8.49 8.04 2.80
N MET A 78 -7.73 7.06 2.36
CA MET A 78 -7.31 5.97 3.23
C MET A 78 -6.07 6.31 4.05
N VAL A 79 -5.20 7.14 3.49
CA VAL A 79 -3.98 7.55 4.19
C VAL A 79 -3.77 9.04 4.01
N LYS A 80 -2.98 9.62 4.90
CA LYS A 80 -2.53 11.00 4.81
C LYS A 80 -1.02 11.00 4.92
N THR A 81 -0.38 11.92 4.18
CA THR A 81 1.05 12.06 4.31
C THR A 81 1.37 12.94 5.50
N ARG A 82 2.41 12.58 6.20
CA ARG A 82 2.91 13.35 7.33
C ARG A 82 4.40 13.53 7.19
N TYR A 83 4.94 14.44 7.99
CA TYR A 83 6.38 14.60 8.07
C TYR A 83 6.98 13.26 8.49
N ARG A 84 7.82 12.72 7.64
CA ARG A 84 8.52 11.45 7.85
C ARG A 84 7.62 10.22 7.87
N GLY A 85 6.48 10.26 7.22
CA GLY A 85 5.71 9.03 7.16
C GLY A 85 4.29 9.20 6.72
N LEU A 86 3.50 8.23 7.06
CA LEU A 86 2.09 8.17 6.69
C LEU A 86 1.24 7.96 7.92
N LEU A 87 0.01 8.42 7.82
CA LEU A 87 -1.02 8.19 8.81
C LEU A 87 -2.16 7.47 8.11
N VAL A 88 -2.71 6.44 8.73
CA VAL A 88 -3.88 5.75 8.18
C VAL A 88 -5.12 6.46 8.70
N SER A 89 -5.85 7.10 7.79
CA SER A 89 -7.05 7.84 8.17
C SER A 89 -8.31 6.99 8.11
N ASP A 90 -8.29 5.90 7.37
CA ASP A 90 -9.45 5.01 7.26
C ASP A 90 -8.95 3.57 7.19
N LEU A 91 -8.74 2.97 8.35
CA LEU A 91 -8.19 1.62 8.42
C LEU A 91 -9.11 0.57 7.81
N PRO A 92 -10.44 0.58 8.06
CA PRO A 92 -11.29 -0.42 7.40
C PRO A 92 -11.22 -0.34 5.87
N ALA A 93 -11.22 0.86 5.31
CA ALA A 93 -11.09 1.01 3.86
C ALA A 93 -9.74 0.51 3.38
N LEU A 94 -8.69 0.76 4.14
CA LEU A 94 -7.36 0.30 3.78
C LEU A 94 -7.27 -1.22 3.80
N ARG A 95 -7.89 -1.86 4.79
CA ARG A 95 -7.94 -3.33 4.84
C ARG A 95 -8.66 -3.89 3.63
N SER A 96 -9.75 -3.24 3.20
CA SER A 96 -10.44 -3.66 1.98
C SER A 96 -9.53 -3.49 0.76
N ALA A 97 -8.82 -2.38 0.67
CA ALA A 97 -7.91 -2.15 -0.45
C ALA A 97 -6.78 -3.18 -0.46
N ALA A 98 -6.37 -3.63 0.72
CA ALA A 98 -5.35 -4.67 0.85
C ALA A 98 -5.90 -6.06 0.60
N GLN A 99 -7.21 -6.18 0.44
CA GLN A 99 -7.89 -7.45 0.24
C GLN A 99 -7.68 -8.40 1.43
N LEU A 100 -7.64 -7.82 2.61
CA LEU A 100 -7.58 -8.55 3.86
C LEU A 100 -8.97 -8.52 4.50
N GLU A 101 -9.54 -9.67 4.70
CA GLU A 101 -10.89 -9.74 5.24
C GLU A 101 -10.89 -10.01 6.71
#